data_e71f31b7b6e55131905e618b8d9510a0
#
_entry.id   e71f31b7b6e55131905e618b8d9510a0
#
_cell.length_a   1.000
_cell.length_b   1.000
_cell.length_c   1.000
_cell.angle_alpha   90.00
_cell.angle_beta   90.00
_cell.angle_gamma   90.00
#
_symmetry.space_group_name_H-M   'P 1'
#
loop_
_entity.id
_entity.type
_entity.pdbx_description
1 polymer ?
#
loop_
_entity_poly.entity_id
_entity_poly.type
_entity_poly.pdbx_seq_one_letter_code
_entity_poly.pdbx_strand_id
1 'polypeptide(L)'
;ILLVEGDSAAGTIKSRRDANFQSILPLRGKVLNVQKATAAKALANAEIATMISVFNAGYGKAYDDASLDYDKVIICTDADTDGDHIDVLLQTFFKKFMPGLITNGHLYRLVSPLFVNVMKGKKADVMTYTAEEQAEFLEKHRKDVVEIQRKKGLGELTDNQVDDTILNPKTRRLIRIVINDEDEADSLVDSLMGDNVQGRRKLFIEGA
;
A
#
# COMPACT_ATOMS: atom_id res chain seq x y z
N ILE A 1 -10.42 -5.58 -1.60
CA ILE A 1 -9.27 -6.48 -1.65
C ILE A 1 -8.03 -5.79 -1.12
N LEU A 2 -7.14 -6.51 -0.42
CA LEU A 2 -5.85 -6.04 0.07
C LEU A 2 -4.73 -6.69 -0.76
N LEU A 3 -3.87 -5.87 -1.36
CA LEU A 3 -2.65 -6.30 -2.06
C LEU A 3 -1.52 -6.27 -1.03
N VAL A 4 -1.08 -7.44 -0.58
CA VAL A 4 -0.17 -7.56 0.56
C VAL A 4 1.21 -8.00 0.10
N GLU A 5 2.24 -7.25 0.50
CA GLU A 5 3.63 -7.60 0.23
C GLU A 5 4.03 -8.86 1.01
N GLY A 6 4.47 -9.87 0.26
CA GLY A 6 5.03 -11.11 0.78
C GLY A 6 4.00 -12.13 1.29
N ASP A 7 4.36 -13.40 1.18
CA ASP A 7 3.49 -14.52 1.58
C ASP A 7 3.33 -14.63 3.10
N SER A 8 4.34 -14.22 3.88
CA SER A 8 4.31 -14.32 5.35
C SER A 8 3.24 -13.40 5.97
N ALA A 9 3.29 -12.10 5.64
CA ALA A 9 2.29 -11.13 6.11
C ALA A 9 0.91 -11.48 5.57
N ALA A 10 0.82 -11.84 4.29
CA ALA A 10 -0.44 -12.25 3.66
C ALA A 10 -1.07 -13.46 4.36
N GLY A 11 -0.27 -14.42 4.84
CA GLY A 11 -0.74 -15.60 5.58
C GLY A 11 -1.46 -15.22 6.88
N THR A 12 -0.83 -14.36 7.69
CA THR A 12 -1.43 -13.87 8.95
C THR A 12 -2.70 -13.08 8.68
N ILE A 13 -2.66 -12.12 7.75
CA ILE A 13 -3.82 -11.29 7.40
C ILE A 13 -4.96 -12.16 6.85
N LYS A 14 -4.65 -13.14 5.99
CA LYS A 14 -5.64 -14.06 5.40
C LYS A 14 -6.35 -14.91 6.44
N SER A 15 -5.64 -15.38 7.46
CA SER A 15 -6.22 -16.24 8.51
C SER A 15 -7.23 -15.50 9.40
N ARG A 16 -7.11 -14.17 9.49
CA ARG A 16 -7.91 -13.33 10.39
C ARG A 16 -8.99 -12.50 9.69
N ARG A 17 -8.90 -12.37 8.36
CA ARG A 17 -9.85 -11.55 7.59
C ARG A 17 -11.30 -12.00 7.75
N ASP A 18 -12.24 -11.09 7.61
CA ASP A 18 -13.63 -11.44 7.36
C ASP A 18 -13.83 -11.83 5.89
N ALA A 19 -13.96 -13.13 5.63
CA ALA A 19 -14.07 -13.67 4.29
C ALA A 19 -15.35 -13.25 3.55
N ASN A 20 -16.35 -12.69 4.25
CA ASN A 20 -17.60 -12.23 3.63
C ASN A 20 -17.38 -10.98 2.76
N PHE A 21 -16.38 -10.13 3.11
CA PHE A 21 -16.14 -8.87 2.38
C PHE A 21 -14.66 -8.53 2.20
N GLN A 22 -13.72 -9.36 2.65
CA GLN A 22 -12.28 -9.12 2.53
C GLN A 22 -11.59 -10.21 1.73
N SER A 23 -10.89 -9.82 0.68
CA SER A 23 -10.00 -10.67 -0.11
C SER A 23 -8.56 -10.24 0.05
N ILE A 24 -7.62 -11.19 -0.02
CA ILE A 24 -6.19 -10.94 0.07
C ILE A 24 -5.53 -11.45 -1.19
N LEU A 25 -4.73 -10.60 -1.82
CA LEU A 25 -3.85 -10.98 -2.93
C LEU A 25 -2.39 -10.76 -2.48
N PRO A 26 -1.64 -11.85 -2.20
CA PRO A 26 -0.22 -11.74 -1.90
C PRO A 26 0.57 -11.35 -3.14
N LEU A 27 1.49 -10.39 -2.99
CA LEU A 27 2.44 -10.00 -4.04
C LEU A 27 3.76 -10.75 -3.80
N ARG A 28 4.27 -11.41 -4.84
CA ARG A 28 5.48 -12.24 -4.74
C ARG A 28 6.71 -11.47 -5.21
N GLY A 29 7.19 -10.59 -4.34
CA GLY A 29 8.34 -9.75 -4.63
C GLY A 29 7.99 -8.46 -5.39
N LYS A 30 9.00 -7.84 -5.99
CA LYS A 30 8.82 -6.56 -6.69
C LYS A 30 8.01 -6.73 -7.97
N VAL A 31 6.92 -6.00 -8.06
CA VAL A 31 6.06 -5.96 -9.26
C VAL A 31 6.86 -5.43 -10.46
N LEU A 32 6.55 -5.92 -11.64
CA LEU A 32 7.19 -5.46 -12.88
C LEU A 32 7.00 -3.95 -13.05
N ASN A 33 8.11 -3.23 -13.30
CA ASN A 33 8.04 -1.83 -13.69
C ASN A 33 7.43 -1.71 -15.10
N VAL A 34 6.14 -1.42 -15.16
CA VAL A 34 5.39 -1.33 -16.41
C VAL A 34 5.72 -0.06 -17.21
N GLN A 35 6.36 0.95 -16.60
CA GLN A 35 6.81 2.13 -17.35
C GLN A 35 7.94 1.80 -18.30
N LYS A 36 8.84 0.89 -17.93
CA LYS A 36 9.95 0.39 -18.78
C LYS A 36 9.56 -0.78 -19.67
N ALA A 37 8.44 -1.44 -19.39
CA ALA A 37 8.01 -2.60 -20.15
C ALA A 37 7.09 -2.21 -21.31
N THR A 38 7.20 -2.96 -22.42
CA THR A 38 6.15 -2.90 -23.46
C THR A 38 4.84 -3.45 -22.92
N ALA A 39 3.71 -3.01 -23.48
CA ALA A 39 2.39 -3.51 -23.08
C ALA A 39 2.30 -5.05 -23.19
N ALA A 40 2.84 -5.63 -24.27
CA ALA A 40 2.86 -7.08 -24.45
C ALA A 40 3.64 -7.80 -23.34
N LYS A 41 4.81 -7.27 -22.95
CA LYS A 41 5.63 -7.82 -21.87
C LYS A 41 4.93 -7.68 -20.50
N ALA A 42 4.27 -6.55 -20.27
CA ALA A 42 3.53 -6.33 -19.03
C ALA A 42 2.37 -7.33 -18.91
N LEU A 43 1.56 -7.49 -19.95
CA LEU A 43 0.42 -8.41 -19.95
C LEU A 43 0.83 -9.89 -19.90
N ALA A 44 2.03 -10.24 -20.37
CA ALA A 44 2.60 -11.58 -20.25
C ALA A 44 3.17 -11.87 -18.85
N ASN A 45 3.33 -10.86 -17.99
CA ASN A 45 3.78 -11.05 -16.62
C ASN A 45 2.66 -11.65 -15.76
N ALA A 46 2.97 -12.76 -15.07
CA ALA A 46 1.96 -13.51 -14.32
C ALA A 46 1.29 -12.70 -13.20
N GLU A 47 2.02 -11.84 -12.49
CA GLU A 47 1.44 -11.01 -11.43
C GLU A 47 0.51 -9.93 -11.98
N ILE A 48 0.95 -9.24 -13.05
CA ILE A 48 0.11 -8.25 -13.74
C ILE A 48 -1.17 -8.91 -14.27
N ALA A 49 -1.04 -10.06 -14.95
CA ALA A 49 -2.19 -10.81 -15.46
C ALA A 49 -3.14 -11.25 -14.33
N THR A 50 -2.57 -11.70 -13.21
CA THR A 50 -3.35 -12.09 -12.02
C THR A 50 -4.13 -10.90 -11.46
N MET A 51 -3.49 -9.74 -11.29
CA MET A 51 -4.17 -8.54 -10.78
C MET A 51 -5.33 -8.14 -11.70
N ILE A 52 -5.10 -8.06 -13.01
CA ILE A 52 -6.15 -7.71 -13.98
C ILE A 52 -7.31 -8.71 -13.90
N SER A 53 -7.02 -9.99 -13.81
CA SER A 53 -8.04 -11.04 -13.73
C SER A 53 -8.84 -10.99 -12.43
N VAL A 54 -8.16 -10.77 -11.30
CA VAL A 54 -8.79 -10.76 -9.95
C VAL A 54 -9.71 -9.57 -9.77
N PHE A 55 -9.40 -8.41 -10.38
CA PHE A 55 -10.28 -7.24 -10.28
C PHE A 55 -11.52 -7.34 -11.16
N ASN A 56 -11.50 -8.17 -12.19
CA ASN A 56 -12.61 -8.43 -13.12
C ASN A 56 -13.15 -7.21 -13.89
N ALA A 57 -12.45 -6.08 -13.84
CA ALA A 57 -12.89 -4.82 -14.46
C ALA A 57 -12.29 -4.54 -15.85
N GLY A 58 -11.54 -5.49 -16.42
CA GLY A 58 -10.79 -5.27 -17.66
C GLY A 58 -9.64 -4.28 -17.47
N TYR A 59 -9.06 -3.78 -18.56
CA TYR A 59 -7.95 -2.81 -18.52
C TYR A 59 -7.94 -1.90 -19.75
N GLY A 60 -7.25 -0.76 -19.65
CA GLY A 60 -7.13 0.23 -20.73
C GLY A 60 -8.50 0.70 -21.20
N LYS A 61 -8.75 0.63 -22.52
CA LYS A 61 -10.04 1.03 -23.11
C LYS A 61 -11.20 0.07 -22.80
N ALA A 62 -10.89 -1.15 -22.36
CA ALA A 62 -11.88 -2.15 -21.98
C ALA A 62 -12.17 -2.14 -20.46
N TYR A 63 -11.65 -1.18 -19.72
CA TYR A 63 -11.97 -1.01 -18.31
C TYR A 63 -13.45 -0.66 -18.14
N ASP A 64 -14.13 -1.41 -17.30
CA ASP A 64 -15.53 -1.22 -16.94
C ASP A 64 -15.70 -1.27 -15.43
N ASP A 65 -16.02 -0.14 -14.85
CA ASP A 65 -16.20 0.04 -13.41
C ASP A 65 -17.37 -0.79 -12.86
N ALA A 66 -18.41 -1.00 -13.67
CA ALA A 66 -19.57 -1.79 -13.26
C ALA A 66 -19.25 -3.28 -13.09
N SER A 67 -18.17 -3.74 -13.70
CA SER A 67 -17.69 -5.14 -13.60
C SER A 67 -16.67 -5.33 -12.46
N LEU A 68 -16.27 -4.27 -11.76
CA LEU A 68 -15.29 -4.35 -10.67
C LEU A 68 -15.85 -5.11 -9.47
N ASP A 69 -15.18 -6.20 -9.07
CA ASP A 69 -15.63 -7.04 -7.94
C ASP A 69 -15.36 -6.43 -6.56
N TYR A 70 -14.63 -5.32 -6.49
CA TYR A 70 -14.15 -4.74 -5.22
C TYR A 70 -14.39 -3.24 -5.13
N ASP A 71 -15.14 -2.81 -4.11
CA ASP A 71 -15.31 -1.38 -3.79
C ASP A 71 -13.98 -0.68 -3.47
N LYS A 72 -13.04 -1.39 -2.83
CA LYS A 72 -11.72 -0.86 -2.49
C LYS A 72 -10.59 -1.83 -2.82
N VAL A 73 -9.60 -1.33 -3.55
CA VAL A 73 -8.30 -1.96 -3.78
C VAL A 73 -7.29 -1.25 -2.88
N ILE A 74 -6.71 -1.96 -1.92
CA ILE A 74 -5.88 -1.38 -0.87
C ILE A 74 -4.46 -1.94 -1.01
N ILE A 75 -3.49 -1.07 -1.26
CA ILE A 75 -2.06 -1.40 -1.28
C ILE A 75 -1.57 -1.48 0.16
N CYS A 76 -1.02 -2.63 0.54
CA CYS A 76 -0.50 -2.92 1.88
C CYS A 76 0.96 -3.36 1.75
N THR A 77 1.88 -2.42 1.86
CA THR A 77 3.33 -2.64 1.79
C THR A 77 3.98 -2.39 3.14
N ASP A 78 5.17 -2.92 3.33
CA ASP A 78 5.97 -2.69 4.52
C ASP A 78 6.38 -1.21 4.65
N ALA A 79 6.63 -0.76 5.88
CA ALA A 79 7.02 0.62 6.18
C ALA A 79 8.54 0.81 6.03
N ASP A 80 9.08 0.43 4.89
CA ASP A 80 10.49 0.57 4.54
C ASP A 80 10.66 0.99 3.07
N THR A 81 11.91 1.18 2.64
CA THR A 81 12.22 1.65 1.28
C THR A 81 11.84 0.65 0.19
N ASP A 82 11.82 -0.64 0.47
CA ASP A 82 11.38 -1.66 -0.48
C ASP A 82 9.86 -1.65 -0.63
N GLY A 83 9.13 -1.50 0.47
CA GLY A 83 7.68 -1.33 0.45
C GLY A 83 7.23 -0.06 -0.26
N ASP A 84 7.93 1.07 -0.05
CA ASP A 84 7.68 2.31 -0.79
C ASP A 84 7.91 2.12 -2.30
N HIS A 85 8.95 1.36 -2.69
CA HIS A 85 9.21 1.05 -4.09
C HIS A 85 8.10 0.17 -4.71
N ILE A 86 7.62 -0.84 -3.99
CA ILE A 86 6.51 -1.70 -4.45
C ILE A 86 5.22 -0.87 -4.59
N ASP A 87 4.95 0.02 -3.65
CA ASP A 87 3.79 0.93 -3.71
C ASP A 87 3.82 1.79 -4.99
N VAL A 88 4.96 2.44 -5.30
CA VAL A 88 5.11 3.24 -6.52
C VAL A 88 4.99 2.38 -7.79
N LEU A 89 5.51 1.14 -7.80
CA LEU A 89 5.34 0.21 -8.92
C LEU A 89 3.86 -0.13 -9.16
N LEU A 90 3.10 -0.38 -8.09
CA LEU A 90 1.66 -0.64 -8.16
C LEU A 90 0.87 0.58 -8.62
N GLN A 91 1.16 1.76 -8.10
CA GLN A 91 0.53 3.01 -8.55
C GLN A 91 0.79 3.25 -10.04
N THR A 92 2.03 3.00 -10.50
CA THR A 92 2.41 3.09 -11.92
C THR A 92 1.61 2.09 -12.76
N PHE A 93 1.42 0.86 -12.28
CA PHE A 93 0.59 -0.14 -12.94
C PHE A 93 -0.87 0.31 -13.06
N PHE A 94 -1.48 0.76 -11.95
CA PHE A 94 -2.86 1.21 -11.95
C PHE A 94 -3.07 2.41 -12.86
N LYS A 95 -2.18 3.41 -12.79
CA LYS A 95 -2.25 4.58 -13.66
C LYS A 95 -2.21 4.19 -15.15
N LYS A 96 -1.34 3.25 -15.52
CA LYS A 96 -1.13 2.87 -16.92
C LYS A 96 -2.19 1.93 -17.49
N PHE A 97 -2.66 0.97 -16.68
CA PHE A 97 -3.54 -0.11 -17.15
C PHE A 97 -4.98 -0.01 -16.65
N MET A 98 -5.20 0.56 -15.48
CA MET A 98 -6.51 0.62 -14.85
C MET A 98 -6.78 2.00 -14.20
N PRO A 99 -6.64 3.11 -14.97
CA PRO A 99 -6.77 4.47 -14.41
C PRO A 99 -8.14 4.71 -13.77
N GLY A 100 -9.18 4.02 -14.22
CA GLY A 100 -10.51 4.09 -13.62
C GLY A 100 -10.54 3.74 -12.13
N LEU A 101 -9.68 2.83 -11.65
CA LEU A 101 -9.58 2.56 -10.21
C LEU A 101 -9.14 3.78 -9.40
N ILE A 102 -8.34 4.67 -9.99
CA ILE A 102 -7.90 5.91 -9.36
C ILE A 102 -9.00 6.98 -9.49
N THR A 103 -9.47 7.23 -10.71
CA THR A 103 -10.42 8.32 -11.00
C THR A 103 -11.78 8.10 -10.33
N ASN A 104 -12.25 6.84 -10.24
CA ASN A 104 -13.51 6.50 -9.58
C ASN A 104 -13.36 6.26 -8.07
N GLY A 105 -12.13 6.33 -7.55
CA GLY A 105 -11.87 6.37 -6.12
C GLY A 105 -11.84 5.02 -5.42
N HIS A 106 -11.46 3.98 -6.13
CA HIS A 106 -11.35 2.62 -5.60
C HIS A 106 -9.94 2.29 -5.08
N LEU A 107 -8.90 3.07 -5.46
CA LEU A 107 -7.52 2.78 -5.06
C LEU A 107 -7.11 3.51 -3.79
N TYR A 108 -6.57 2.75 -2.84
CA TYR A 108 -6.12 3.24 -1.54
C TYR A 108 -4.75 2.66 -1.17
N ARG A 109 -4.01 3.41 -0.35
CA ARG A 109 -2.82 2.94 0.36
C ARG A 109 -3.15 2.77 1.84
N LEU A 110 -2.76 1.65 2.43
CA LEU A 110 -2.81 1.44 3.88
C LEU A 110 -1.66 2.22 4.54
N VAL A 111 -1.96 2.91 5.63
CA VAL A 111 -0.92 3.50 6.50
C VAL A 111 -0.64 2.50 7.61
N SER A 112 0.54 1.89 7.57
CA SER A 112 1.00 0.95 8.60
C SER A 112 1.56 1.71 9.81
N PRO A 113 1.37 1.22 11.05
CA PRO A 113 1.96 1.85 12.22
C PRO A 113 3.48 1.71 12.21
N LEU A 114 4.19 2.80 12.52
CA LEU A 114 5.63 2.78 12.70
C LEU A 114 6.04 2.35 14.12
N PHE A 115 5.19 2.65 15.11
CA PHE A 115 5.47 2.32 16.50
C PHE A 115 4.26 1.71 17.17
N VAL A 116 4.52 0.74 18.03
CA VAL A 116 3.55 0.17 18.96
C VAL A 116 4.04 0.49 20.37
N ASN A 117 3.23 1.24 21.10
CA ASN A 117 3.49 1.60 22.49
C ASN A 117 2.78 0.61 23.40
N VAL A 118 3.54 -0.29 24.03
CA VAL A 118 3.01 -1.26 25.00
C VAL A 118 2.70 -0.52 26.29
N MET A 119 1.44 -0.56 26.71
CA MET A 119 0.96 0.21 27.85
C MET A 119 1.01 -0.59 29.16
N LYS A 120 1.16 0.08 30.30
CA LYS A 120 1.13 -0.54 31.63
C LYS A 120 -0.21 -1.19 31.95
N GLY A 121 -0.15 -2.34 32.57
CA GLY A 121 -1.33 -3.05 33.05
C GLY A 121 -2.13 -3.72 31.93
N LYS A 122 -3.47 -3.66 32.00
CA LYS A 122 -4.37 -4.25 31.02
C LYS A 122 -4.83 -3.25 29.94
N LYS A 123 -4.16 -2.12 29.79
CA LYS A 123 -4.46 -1.15 28.76
C LYS A 123 -4.08 -1.72 27.39
N ALA A 124 -4.88 -1.44 26.36
CA ALA A 124 -4.55 -1.78 24.99
C ALA A 124 -3.30 -1.04 24.52
N ASP A 125 -2.52 -1.66 23.64
CA ASP A 125 -1.39 -1.01 22.98
C ASP A 125 -1.86 0.19 22.17
N VAL A 126 -1.02 1.22 22.08
CA VAL A 126 -1.32 2.42 21.29
C VAL A 126 -0.36 2.48 20.10
N MET A 127 -0.93 2.51 18.91
CA MET A 127 -0.18 2.62 17.67
C MET A 127 -0.03 4.08 17.25
N THR A 128 1.18 4.45 16.81
CA THR A 128 1.49 5.76 16.21
C THR A 128 2.12 5.54 14.84
N TYR A 129 1.85 6.45 13.91
CA TYR A 129 2.08 6.23 12.49
C TYR A 129 3.20 7.10 11.91
N THR A 130 3.58 8.15 12.63
CA THR A 130 4.70 9.02 12.27
C THR A 130 5.61 9.29 13.47
N ALA A 131 6.80 9.84 13.22
CA ALA A 131 7.70 10.24 14.28
C ALA A 131 7.12 11.39 15.12
N GLU A 132 6.38 12.28 14.49
CA GLU A 132 5.70 13.41 15.12
C GLU A 132 4.58 12.91 16.04
N GLU A 133 3.69 12.01 15.55
CA GLU A 133 2.65 11.39 16.38
C GLU A 133 3.27 10.67 17.59
N GLN A 134 4.41 9.99 17.40
CA GLN A 134 5.11 9.31 18.46
C GLN A 134 5.64 10.28 19.51
N ALA A 135 6.25 11.39 19.08
CA ALA A 135 6.77 12.41 19.99
C ALA A 135 5.64 13.04 20.82
N GLU A 136 4.55 13.47 20.18
CA GLU A 136 3.37 14.03 20.84
C GLU A 136 2.71 13.06 21.83
N PHE A 137 2.64 11.78 21.46
CA PHE A 137 2.11 10.74 22.33
C PHE A 137 2.97 10.56 23.58
N LEU A 138 4.30 10.51 23.41
CA LEU A 138 5.22 10.32 24.52
C LEU A 138 5.29 11.53 25.47
N GLU A 139 5.11 12.76 24.98
CA GLU A 139 5.01 13.93 25.86
C GLU A 139 3.91 13.76 26.91
N LYS A 140 2.78 13.17 26.53
CA LYS A 140 1.59 13.03 27.39
C LYS A 140 1.57 11.71 28.17
N HIS A 141 2.14 10.64 27.62
CA HIS A 141 1.90 9.27 28.10
C HIS A 141 3.17 8.49 28.45
N ARG A 142 4.37 9.11 28.43
CA ARG A 142 5.65 8.42 28.64
C ARG A 142 5.69 7.56 29.91
N LYS A 143 5.02 7.99 30.99
CA LYS A 143 4.97 7.27 32.28
C LYS A 143 4.12 6.01 32.23
N ASP A 144 3.20 5.93 31.27
CA ASP A 144 2.28 4.79 31.07
C ASP A 144 2.80 3.77 30.07
N VAL A 145 3.87 4.10 29.33
CA VAL A 145 4.50 3.22 28.34
C VAL A 145 5.55 2.34 29.01
N VAL A 146 5.42 1.01 28.81
CA VAL A 146 6.40 0.01 29.28
C VAL A 146 7.49 -0.20 28.24
N GLU A 147 7.09 -0.33 26.97
CA GLU A 147 7.98 -0.64 25.85
C GLU A 147 7.52 0.11 24.60
N ILE A 148 8.48 0.50 23.76
CA ILE A 148 8.23 1.08 22.44
C ILE A 148 8.82 0.11 21.42
N GLN A 149 7.96 -0.46 20.58
CA GLN A 149 8.36 -1.36 19.51
C GLN A 149 8.27 -0.60 18.18
N ARG A 150 9.39 -0.51 17.44
CA ARG A 150 9.37 -0.01 16.08
C ARG A 150 9.01 -1.16 15.14
N LYS A 151 8.01 -0.94 14.30
CA LYS A 151 7.57 -1.89 13.28
C LYS A 151 8.06 -1.44 11.91
N LYS A 152 8.63 -2.37 11.15
CA LYS A 152 9.11 -2.12 9.78
C LYS A 152 8.27 -2.86 8.76
N GLY A 153 7.83 -4.08 9.10
CA GLY A 153 7.06 -4.92 8.21
C GLY A 153 5.71 -5.33 8.79
N LEU A 154 4.74 -5.56 7.91
CA LEU A 154 3.40 -6.04 8.27
C LEU A 154 3.44 -7.38 9.01
N GLY A 155 4.41 -8.23 8.70
CA GLY A 155 4.62 -9.51 9.35
C GLY A 155 5.11 -9.44 10.81
N GLU A 156 5.51 -8.25 11.28
CA GLU A 156 5.91 -8.02 12.68
C GLU A 156 4.72 -7.69 13.60
N LEU A 157 3.55 -7.46 13.03
CA LEU A 157 2.34 -7.14 13.79
C LEU A 157 1.76 -8.41 14.43
N THR A 158 1.33 -8.29 15.69
CA THR A 158 0.57 -9.34 16.35
C THR A 158 -0.84 -9.43 15.75
N ASP A 159 -1.52 -10.54 16.01
CA ASP A 159 -2.89 -10.77 15.53
C ASP A 159 -3.85 -9.62 15.83
N ASN A 160 -3.85 -9.13 17.07
CA ASN A 160 -4.71 -8.00 17.47
C ASN A 160 -4.32 -6.70 16.75
N GLN A 161 -3.02 -6.48 16.54
CA GLN A 161 -2.53 -5.31 15.80
C GLN A 161 -2.93 -5.38 14.32
N VAL A 162 -2.88 -6.58 13.71
CA VAL A 162 -3.38 -6.82 12.34
C VAL A 162 -4.89 -6.51 12.25
N ASP A 163 -5.68 -6.99 13.22
CA ASP A 163 -7.11 -6.71 13.25
C ASP A 163 -7.37 -5.21 13.31
N ASP A 164 -6.72 -4.50 14.22
CA ASP A 164 -6.99 -3.08 14.47
C ASP A 164 -6.46 -2.16 13.36
N THR A 165 -5.30 -2.46 12.76
CA THR A 165 -4.62 -1.55 11.85
C THR A 165 -4.81 -1.87 10.37
N ILE A 166 -5.15 -3.12 10.03
CA ILE A 166 -5.26 -3.58 8.64
C ILE A 166 -6.70 -3.98 8.29
N LEU A 167 -7.30 -4.85 9.12
CA LEU A 167 -8.56 -5.52 8.77
C LEU A 167 -9.80 -4.73 9.16
N ASN A 168 -9.81 -4.10 10.33
CA ASN A 168 -10.99 -3.39 10.83
C ASN A 168 -11.25 -2.09 10.04
N PRO A 169 -12.35 -1.99 9.27
CA PRO A 169 -12.64 -0.81 8.46
C PRO A 169 -12.83 0.48 9.27
N LYS A 170 -13.10 0.37 10.59
CA LYS A 170 -13.37 1.52 11.46
C LYS A 170 -12.09 2.13 12.05
N THR A 171 -11.01 1.34 12.14
CA THR A 171 -9.78 1.77 12.83
C THR A 171 -8.57 1.85 11.91
N ARG A 172 -8.54 1.06 10.82
CA ARG A 172 -7.47 1.15 9.82
C ARG A 172 -7.41 2.53 9.20
N ARG A 173 -6.21 3.00 8.92
CA ARG A 173 -5.97 4.28 8.23
C ARG A 173 -5.71 4.05 6.76
N LEU A 174 -6.48 4.69 5.90
CA LEU A 174 -6.33 4.62 4.44
C LEU A 174 -6.10 6.01 3.86
N ILE A 175 -5.18 6.09 2.90
CA ILE A 175 -5.01 7.26 2.04
C ILE A 175 -5.56 6.90 0.68
N ARG A 176 -6.54 7.67 0.19
CA ARG A 176 -7.07 7.53 -1.16
C ARG A 176 -6.03 8.05 -2.15
N ILE A 177 -5.71 7.26 -3.15
CA ILE A 177 -4.84 7.68 -4.26
C ILE A 177 -5.67 8.52 -5.23
N VAL A 178 -5.19 9.71 -5.55
CA VAL A 178 -5.85 10.64 -6.47
C VAL A 178 -4.83 11.23 -7.44
N ILE A 179 -5.27 11.54 -8.64
CA ILE A 179 -4.51 12.31 -9.63
C ILE A 179 -5.20 13.66 -9.76
N ASN A 180 -4.55 14.73 -9.34
CA ASN A 180 -5.08 16.09 -9.43
C ASN A 180 -4.73 16.73 -10.77
N ASP A 181 -3.59 16.38 -11.35
CA ASP A 181 -3.08 16.85 -12.63
C ASP A 181 -2.43 15.67 -13.37
N GLU A 182 -2.93 15.37 -14.56
CA GLU A 182 -2.45 14.22 -15.36
C GLU A 182 -1.05 14.46 -15.91
N ASP A 183 -0.74 15.68 -16.37
CA ASP A 183 0.58 16.01 -16.95
C ASP A 183 1.67 15.96 -15.88
N GLU A 184 1.37 16.48 -14.68
CA GLU A 184 2.26 16.40 -13.53
C GLU A 184 2.48 14.94 -13.10
N ALA A 185 1.42 14.14 -13.03
CA ALA A 185 1.49 12.73 -12.67
C ALA A 185 2.29 11.92 -13.70
N ASP A 186 2.11 12.18 -15.00
CA ASP A 186 2.89 11.54 -16.06
C ASP A 186 4.38 11.90 -15.96
N SER A 187 4.67 13.19 -15.78
CA SER A 187 6.05 13.68 -15.59
C SER A 187 6.73 13.04 -14.38
N LEU A 188 6.00 12.92 -13.26
CA LEU A 188 6.51 12.29 -12.03
C LEU A 188 6.78 10.80 -12.24
N VAL A 189 5.84 10.07 -12.84
CA VAL A 189 6.01 8.65 -13.16
C VAL A 189 7.19 8.43 -14.10
N ASP A 190 7.34 9.24 -15.15
CA ASP A 190 8.48 9.15 -16.06
C ASP A 190 9.81 9.46 -15.36
N SER A 191 9.83 10.44 -14.48
CA SER A 191 11.02 10.79 -13.70
C SER A 191 11.44 9.70 -12.73
N LEU A 192 10.48 9.11 -12.01
CA LEU A 192 10.76 8.09 -11.00
C LEU A 192 10.96 6.70 -11.60
N MET A 193 10.14 6.30 -12.56
CA MET A 193 10.02 4.93 -13.04
C MET A 193 10.50 4.73 -14.48
N GLY A 194 10.72 5.81 -15.24
CA GLY A 194 11.22 5.78 -16.61
C GLY A 194 12.73 5.49 -16.72
N ASP A 195 13.25 5.50 -17.94
CA ASP A 195 14.66 5.21 -18.22
C ASP A 195 15.61 6.40 -17.95
N ASN A 196 15.06 7.62 -17.89
CA ASN A 196 15.85 8.81 -17.64
C ASN A 196 16.27 8.93 -16.16
N VAL A 197 17.56 8.67 -15.91
CA VAL A 197 18.15 8.75 -14.56
C VAL A 197 18.34 10.19 -14.08
N GLN A 198 18.42 11.17 -15.01
CA GLN A 198 18.70 12.58 -14.65
C GLN A 198 17.54 13.20 -13.84
N GLY A 199 16.29 12.87 -14.19
CA GLY A 199 15.11 13.31 -13.41
C GLY A 199 15.18 12.88 -11.95
N ARG A 200 15.51 11.60 -11.70
CA ARG A 200 15.70 11.07 -10.34
C ARG A 200 16.83 11.74 -9.58
N ARG A 201 17.97 12.00 -10.25
CA ARG A 201 19.11 12.72 -9.64
C ARG A 201 18.72 14.13 -9.21
N LYS A 202 17.95 14.83 -10.04
CA LYS A 202 17.49 16.19 -9.75
C LYS A 202 16.60 16.21 -8.50
N LEU A 203 15.62 15.32 -8.43
CA LEU A 203 14.75 15.17 -7.24
C LEU A 203 15.54 14.86 -5.96
N PHE A 204 16.61 14.06 -6.08
CA PHE A 204 17.48 13.73 -4.94
C PHE A 204 18.33 14.92 -4.46
N ILE A 205 18.75 15.81 -5.37
CA ILE A 205 19.58 16.98 -5.04
C ILE A 205 18.71 18.12 -4.51
N GLU A 206 17.50 18.29 -5.04
CA GLU A 206 16.59 19.37 -4.64
C GLU A 206 15.75 19.04 -3.39
N GLY A 207 15.67 17.76 -3.01
CA GLY A 207 14.94 17.29 -1.81
C GLY A 207 15.84 16.96 -0.61
N ALA A 208 17.13 17.24 -0.66
CA ALA A 208 18.11 16.96 0.40
C ALA A 208 18.39 18.20 1.29
#